data_8d5891b991ef9d9b2c4f9acca3128ac6
#
_entry.id   8d5891b991ef9d9b2c4f9acca3128ac6
#
_cell.length_a   1.000
_cell.length_b   1.000
_cell.length_c   1.000
_cell.angle_alpha   90.00
_cell.angle_beta   90.00
_cell.angle_gamma   90.00
#
_symmetry.space_group_name_H-M   'P 1'
#
loop_
_entity.id
_entity.type
_entity.pdbx_description
1 polymer ?
#
loop_
_entity_poly.entity_id
_entity_poly.type
_entity_poly.pdbx_seq_one_letter_code
_entity_poly.pdbx_strand_id
1 'polypeptide(L)'
;MPKAGAATRGVVASATGRNCVGSDNPRMGTLYLVRHGQASFASDDYDRLSELGARQCERLGEWFRGKGVQFEGVITGTLRRHTQSFEALARGQRSELAALAMPGLNEYDAESIVRAIHPEPVPRPQTAEDVRQHFRLLRDGLLAWMEGRTNPERMPSYEQFRAGVVEALDHVRTRHSGDVLIVSSGGPISTAVAHVLGAPSAAVVELNLRMRNSALTEFAFTPKRHSLVTFNTLPHLEGAEASWVTHA
;
A
#
# COMPACT_ATOMS: atom_id res chain seq x y z
N MET A 1 77.96 39.55 -15.91
CA MET A 1 76.84 40.26 -15.34
C MET A 1 75.85 40.65 -16.39
N PRO A 2 74.67 40.11 -16.43
CA PRO A 2 73.51 40.82 -16.98
C PRO A 2 72.31 40.86 -16.07
N LYS A 3 71.54 41.93 -16.24
CA LYS A 3 70.41 42.42 -15.43
C LYS A 3 69.14 41.59 -15.63
N ALA A 4 68.45 41.38 -14.48
CA ALA A 4 67.13 40.81 -14.43
C ALA A 4 66.06 41.76 -15.02
N GLY A 5 65.18 41.22 -15.91
CA GLY A 5 63.99 41.88 -16.40
C GLY A 5 62.77 41.33 -15.60
N ALA A 6 62.05 42.26 -14.99
CA ALA A 6 60.81 41.97 -14.26
C ALA A 6 59.65 41.79 -15.25
N ALA A 7 58.98 40.62 -15.20
CA ALA A 7 57.76 40.35 -15.94
C ALA A 7 56.53 40.56 -15.02
N THR A 8 55.74 41.56 -15.34
CA THR A 8 54.41 41.84 -14.76
C THR A 8 53.42 40.78 -15.21
N ARG A 9 52.90 40.00 -14.25
CA ARG A 9 51.79 39.06 -14.44
C ARG A 9 50.48 39.82 -14.38
N GLY A 10 49.82 39.93 -15.53
CA GLY A 10 48.43 40.35 -15.62
C GLY A 10 47.50 39.26 -15.02
N VAL A 11 46.69 39.67 -14.07
CA VAL A 11 45.62 38.84 -13.49
C VAL A 11 44.43 38.87 -14.44
N VAL A 12 44.17 37.78 -15.13
CA VAL A 12 42.93 37.60 -15.91
C VAL A 12 41.87 37.04 -14.96
N ALA A 13 40.89 37.85 -14.59
CA ALA A 13 39.74 37.42 -13.84
C ALA A 13 38.84 36.59 -14.77
N SER A 14 38.85 35.28 -14.58
CA SER A 14 37.90 34.33 -15.19
C SER A 14 36.59 34.36 -14.42
N ALA A 15 35.61 35.10 -14.92
CA ALA A 15 34.23 35.02 -14.47
C ALA A 15 33.57 33.75 -15.04
N THR A 16 33.72 32.61 -14.39
CA THR A 16 32.85 31.46 -14.68
C THR A 16 31.56 31.61 -13.91
N GLY A 17 30.61 32.32 -14.48
CA GLY A 17 29.21 32.23 -14.10
C GLY A 17 28.72 30.80 -14.33
N ARG A 18 28.70 29.97 -13.30
CA ARG A 18 27.94 28.74 -13.35
C ARG A 18 26.46 29.10 -13.23
N ASN A 19 25.80 29.20 -14.38
CA ASN A 19 24.36 29.07 -14.43
C ASN A 19 24.01 27.67 -13.91
N CYS A 20 23.64 27.56 -12.63
CA CYS A 20 22.89 26.43 -12.12
C CYS A 20 21.54 26.48 -12.83
N VAL A 21 21.44 25.84 -13.98
CA VAL A 21 20.15 25.42 -14.54
C VAL A 21 19.56 24.51 -13.47
N GLY A 22 18.57 25.01 -12.74
CA GLY A 22 17.80 24.20 -11.80
C GLY A 22 17.28 23.01 -12.60
N SER A 23 17.68 21.82 -12.18
CA SER A 23 17.08 20.60 -12.70
C SER A 23 15.63 20.57 -12.21
N ASP A 24 14.70 21.04 -13.05
CA ASP A 24 13.26 20.78 -12.92
C ASP A 24 12.94 19.30 -13.14
N ASN A 25 13.70 18.42 -12.47
CA ASN A 25 13.32 17.03 -12.37
C ASN A 25 12.29 16.98 -11.23
N PRO A 26 11.00 16.74 -11.50
CA PRO A 26 9.99 16.67 -10.46
C PRO A 26 10.47 15.66 -9.42
N ARG A 27 10.53 16.07 -8.15
CA ARG A 27 10.91 15.16 -7.05
C ARG A 27 10.01 13.94 -7.13
N MET A 28 10.62 12.79 -7.19
CA MET A 28 9.94 11.51 -7.22
C MET A 28 9.71 11.08 -5.77
N GLY A 29 8.45 10.99 -5.34
CA GLY A 29 8.07 10.47 -4.04
C GLY A 29 7.90 8.96 -4.07
N THR A 30 7.86 8.34 -2.90
CA THR A 30 7.55 6.91 -2.73
C THR A 30 6.23 6.76 -1.97
N LEU A 31 5.31 5.99 -2.56
CA LEU A 31 4.09 5.57 -1.90
C LEU A 31 4.26 4.13 -1.41
N TYR A 32 4.14 3.94 -0.10
CA TYR A 32 4.14 2.65 0.57
C TYR A 32 2.71 2.25 0.91
N LEU A 33 2.18 1.23 0.21
CA LEU A 33 0.90 0.61 0.55
C LEU A 33 1.14 -0.59 1.43
N VAL A 34 0.55 -0.60 2.62
CA VAL A 34 0.67 -1.67 3.61
C VAL A 34 -0.69 -2.33 3.82
N ARG A 35 -0.77 -3.65 3.63
CA ARG A 35 -1.91 -4.41 4.09
C ARG A 35 -1.91 -4.45 5.61
N HIS A 36 -3.07 -4.31 6.24
CA HIS A 36 -3.23 -4.48 7.68
C HIS A 36 -2.58 -5.79 8.18
N GLY A 37 -2.15 -5.82 9.42
CA GLY A 37 -1.69 -7.04 10.10
C GLY A 37 -2.79 -8.09 10.19
N GLN A 38 -2.46 -9.29 10.69
CA GLN A 38 -3.43 -10.35 10.86
C GLN A 38 -4.64 -9.87 11.69
N ALA A 39 -5.86 -10.07 11.18
CA ALA A 39 -7.09 -9.83 11.92
C ALA A 39 -7.44 -11.01 12.84
N SER A 40 -8.31 -10.77 13.81
CA SER A 40 -8.74 -11.78 14.79
C SER A 40 -9.81 -12.70 14.19
N PHE A 41 -9.43 -13.89 13.72
CA PHE A 41 -10.36 -14.89 13.17
C PHE A 41 -11.28 -15.55 14.21
N ALA A 42 -10.92 -15.50 15.49
CA ALA A 42 -11.62 -16.25 16.56
C ALA A 42 -12.60 -15.39 17.37
N SER A 43 -12.75 -14.10 17.08
CA SER A 43 -13.70 -13.21 17.76
C SER A 43 -14.90 -12.90 16.88
N ASP A 44 -16.05 -12.60 17.51
CA ASP A 44 -17.24 -12.09 16.82
C ASP A 44 -16.98 -10.72 16.14
N ASP A 45 -15.83 -10.10 16.43
CA ASP A 45 -15.36 -8.84 15.84
C ASP A 45 -14.14 -9.10 14.92
N TYR A 46 -14.42 -9.52 13.69
CA TYR A 46 -13.40 -9.73 12.63
C TYR A 46 -12.63 -8.46 12.27
N ASP A 47 -13.18 -7.27 12.57
CA ASP A 47 -12.50 -5.99 12.25
C ASP A 47 -11.38 -5.63 13.25
N ARG A 48 -11.15 -6.49 14.26
CA ARG A 48 -10.09 -6.27 15.24
C ARG A 48 -8.77 -6.90 14.79
N LEU A 49 -7.67 -6.17 15.01
CA LEU A 49 -6.32 -6.69 14.81
C LEU A 49 -5.98 -7.75 15.88
N SER A 50 -5.32 -8.84 15.49
CA SER A 50 -4.78 -9.83 16.45
C SER A 50 -3.50 -9.32 17.10
N GLU A 51 -3.07 -9.96 18.21
CA GLU A 51 -1.78 -9.66 18.83
C GLU A 51 -0.61 -9.90 17.87
N LEU A 52 -0.69 -10.97 17.07
CA LEU A 52 0.31 -11.24 16.04
C LEU A 52 0.29 -10.15 14.97
N GLY A 53 -0.91 -9.72 14.53
CA GLY A 53 -1.03 -8.61 13.56
C GLY A 53 -0.43 -7.31 14.08
N ALA A 54 -0.62 -7.00 15.37
CA ALA A 54 0.00 -5.85 15.99
C ALA A 54 1.54 -5.94 15.97
N ARG A 55 2.10 -7.12 16.32
CA ARG A 55 3.56 -7.36 16.26
C ARG A 55 4.12 -7.26 14.84
N GLN A 56 3.40 -7.80 13.83
CA GLN A 56 3.79 -7.68 12.43
C GLN A 56 3.93 -6.21 12.03
N CYS A 57 2.93 -5.38 12.34
CA CYS A 57 2.91 -3.96 11.99
C CYS A 57 3.96 -3.16 12.78
N GLU A 58 4.15 -3.45 14.06
CA GLU A 58 5.18 -2.80 14.87
C GLU A 58 6.59 -3.10 14.33
N ARG A 59 6.84 -4.36 13.94
CA ARG A 59 8.10 -4.78 13.32
C ARG A 59 8.34 -4.08 11.97
N LEU A 60 7.28 -3.85 11.18
CA LEU A 60 7.36 -3.05 9.95
C LEU A 60 7.75 -1.58 10.26
N GLY A 61 7.17 -1.01 11.30
CA GLY A 61 7.55 0.35 11.77
C GLY A 61 9.02 0.45 12.19
N GLU A 62 9.53 -0.57 12.90
CA GLU A 62 10.95 -0.65 13.23
C GLU A 62 11.84 -0.75 11.99
N TRP A 63 11.41 -1.52 10.99
CA TRP A 63 12.11 -1.63 9.72
C TRP A 63 12.17 -0.29 9.00
N PHE A 64 11.06 0.45 8.88
CA PHE A 64 11.04 1.80 8.31
C PHE A 64 11.99 2.75 9.05
N ARG A 65 11.96 2.71 10.39
CA ARG A 65 12.90 3.50 11.22
C ARG A 65 14.34 3.13 10.91
N GLY A 66 14.67 1.85 10.84
CA GLY A 66 16.02 1.35 10.52
C GLY A 66 16.50 1.76 9.13
N LYS A 67 15.57 1.97 8.19
CA LYS A 67 15.85 2.50 6.85
C LYS A 67 15.91 4.02 6.78
N GLY A 68 15.61 4.72 7.87
CA GLY A 68 15.55 6.19 7.90
C GLY A 68 14.40 6.80 7.12
N VAL A 69 13.35 6.01 6.80
CA VAL A 69 12.16 6.51 6.08
C VAL A 69 11.39 7.48 6.97
N GLN A 70 11.08 8.65 6.41
CA GLN A 70 10.29 9.69 7.08
C GLN A 70 9.06 9.98 6.22
N PHE A 71 7.88 9.64 6.72
CA PHE A 71 6.65 9.90 5.99
C PHE A 71 6.27 11.38 6.04
N GLU A 72 5.93 11.94 4.87
CA GLU A 72 5.34 13.27 4.71
C GLU A 72 3.84 13.24 5.06
N GLY A 73 3.18 12.12 4.79
CA GLY A 73 1.77 11.92 5.05
C GLY A 73 1.42 10.46 5.31
N VAL A 74 0.33 10.26 6.06
CA VAL A 74 -0.24 8.93 6.32
C VAL A 74 -1.72 8.95 6.00
N ILE A 75 -2.19 7.92 5.31
CA ILE A 75 -3.58 7.72 4.95
C ILE A 75 -4.01 6.31 5.37
N THR A 76 -5.23 6.16 5.88
CA THR A 76 -5.78 4.85 6.24
C THR A 76 -7.20 4.71 5.70
N GLY A 77 -7.66 3.48 5.49
CA GLY A 77 -9.10 3.22 5.47
C GLY A 77 -9.70 3.46 6.85
N THR A 78 -11.04 3.40 6.95
CA THR A 78 -11.78 3.65 8.19
C THR A 78 -12.04 2.40 9.02
N LEU A 79 -11.66 1.22 8.54
CA LEU A 79 -11.80 -0.03 9.27
C LEU A 79 -10.89 -0.05 10.51
N ARG A 80 -11.37 -0.64 11.60
CA ARG A 80 -10.65 -0.71 12.87
C ARG A 80 -9.28 -1.37 12.73
N ARG A 81 -9.19 -2.46 11.94
CA ARG A 81 -7.91 -3.13 11.66
C ARG A 81 -6.91 -2.26 10.90
N HIS A 82 -7.36 -1.27 10.09
CA HIS A 82 -6.47 -0.30 9.44
C HIS A 82 -5.86 0.66 10.45
N THR A 83 -6.73 1.26 11.29
CA THR A 83 -6.29 2.20 12.33
C THR A 83 -5.35 1.53 13.33
N GLN A 84 -5.69 0.34 13.83
CA GLN A 84 -4.86 -0.41 14.76
C GLN A 84 -3.51 -0.84 14.15
N SER A 85 -3.50 -1.20 12.84
CA SER A 85 -2.25 -1.51 12.13
C SER A 85 -1.36 -0.28 12.00
N PHE A 86 -1.94 0.87 11.68
CA PHE A 86 -1.19 2.12 11.65
C PHE A 86 -0.63 2.49 13.03
N GLU A 87 -1.44 2.41 14.09
CA GLU A 87 -1.00 2.69 15.47
C GLU A 87 0.18 1.80 15.89
N ALA A 88 0.12 0.49 15.55
CA ALA A 88 1.22 -0.43 15.81
C ALA A 88 2.49 -0.06 15.02
N LEU A 89 2.34 0.25 13.73
CA LEU A 89 3.44 0.69 12.88
C LEU A 89 4.06 1.99 13.40
N ALA A 90 3.25 2.98 13.78
CA ALA A 90 3.69 4.26 14.32
C ALA A 90 4.51 4.08 15.62
N ARG A 91 4.10 3.14 16.51
CA ARG A 91 4.91 2.79 17.69
C ARG A 91 6.28 2.27 17.30
N GLY A 92 6.35 1.30 16.35
CA GLY A 92 7.62 0.75 15.87
C GLY A 92 8.51 1.80 15.21
N GLN A 93 7.93 2.68 14.41
CA GLN A 93 8.62 3.78 13.74
C GLN A 93 9.00 4.92 14.71
N ARG A 94 8.31 5.03 15.86
CA ARG A 94 8.37 6.17 16.79
C ARG A 94 7.90 7.48 16.13
N SER A 95 6.81 7.39 15.38
CA SER A 95 6.19 8.52 14.67
C SER A 95 4.96 9.01 15.43
N GLU A 96 4.73 10.32 15.41
CA GLU A 96 3.55 10.98 15.98
C GLU A 96 2.59 11.51 14.90
N LEU A 97 2.78 11.09 13.64
CA LEU A 97 1.92 11.50 12.54
C LEU A 97 0.48 11.03 12.76
N ALA A 98 -0.48 11.89 12.43
CA ALA A 98 -1.88 11.53 12.35
C ALA A 98 -2.21 11.02 10.95
N ALA A 99 -3.11 10.04 10.85
CA ALA A 99 -3.58 9.52 9.58
C ALA A 99 -4.81 10.26 9.07
N LEU A 100 -4.84 10.57 7.76
CA LEU A 100 -6.05 10.97 7.06
C LEU A 100 -6.89 9.71 6.76
N ALA A 101 -8.13 9.68 7.21
CA ALA A 101 -9.03 8.57 6.95
C ALA A 101 -9.76 8.74 5.61
N MET A 102 -9.65 7.75 4.71
CA MET A 102 -10.33 7.72 3.41
C MET A 102 -11.15 6.43 3.27
N PRO A 103 -12.50 6.50 3.30
CA PRO A 103 -13.37 5.31 3.20
C PRO A 103 -13.16 4.49 1.91
N GLY A 104 -12.71 5.12 0.81
CA GLY A 104 -12.38 4.44 -0.45
C GLY A 104 -11.26 3.42 -0.36
N LEU A 105 -10.55 3.37 0.79
CA LEU A 105 -9.51 2.38 1.07
C LEU A 105 -10.01 1.21 1.94
N ASN A 106 -11.31 1.13 2.22
CA ASN A 106 -11.90 0.01 2.96
C ASN A 106 -11.99 -1.25 2.09
N GLU A 107 -11.93 -2.40 2.76
CA GLU A 107 -12.13 -3.69 2.11
C GLU A 107 -13.59 -3.87 1.68
N TYR A 108 -13.80 -4.65 0.64
CA TYR A 108 -15.12 -5.14 0.24
C TYR A 108 -15.64 -6.16 1.27
N ASP A 109 -16.96 -6.40 1.27
CA ASP A 109 -17.59 -7.43 2.07
C ASP A 109 -17.59 -8.78 1.31
N ALA A 110 -16.69 -9.68 1.72
CA ALA A 110 -16.53 -11.00 1.09
C ALA A 110 -17.80 -11.86 1.20
N GLU A 111 -18.57 -11.73 2.29
CA GLU A 111 -19.82 -12.48 2.46
C GLU A 111 -20.87 -12.01 1.47
N SER A 112 -21.06 -10.71 1.29
CA SER A 112 -21.97 -10.15 0.29
C SER A 112 -21.55 -10.52 -1.14
N ILE A 113 -20.25 -10.55 -1.43
CA ILE A 113 -19.70 -11.00 -2.72
C ILE A 113 -20.11 -12.45 -3.01
N VAL A 114 -19.88 -13.36 -2.05
CA VAL A 114 -20.22 -14.78 -2.21
C VAL A 114 -21.73 -14.97 -2.32
N ARG A 115 -22.51 -14.29 -1.48
CA ARG A 115 -23.98 -14.37 -1.48
C ARG A 115 -24.60 -13.93 -2.80
N ALA A 116 -23.99 -12.97 -3.50
CA ALA A 116 -24.48 -12.48 -4.79
C ALA A 116 -24.44 -13.53 -5.92
N ILE A 117 -23.60 -14.57 -5.79
CA ILE A 117 -23.53 -15.70 -6.76
C ILE A 117 -24.01 -17.02 -6.17
N HIS A 118 -24.06 -17.14 -4.85
CA HIS A 118 -24.46 -18.33 -4.11
C HIS A 118 -25.38 -17.91 -2.95
N PRO A 119 -26.71 -17.80 -3.18
CA PRO A 119 -27.67 -17.27 -2.20
C PRO A 119 -27.80 -18.12 -0.95
N GLU A 120 -27.47 -19.42 -1.04
CA GLU A 120 -27.52 -20.32 0.10
C GLU A 120 -26.39 -20.05 1.11
N PRO A 121 -26.65 -20.15 2.42
CA PRO A 121 -25.60 -19.94 3.42
C PRO A 121 -24.44 -20.92 3.22
N VAL A 122 -23.23 -20.40 3.10
CA VAL A 122 -22.00 -21.20 3.07
C VAL A 122 -21.54 -21.43 4.51
N PRO A 123 -21.47 -22.69 4.97
CA PRO A 123 -20.99 -23.01 6.32
C PRO A 123 -19.54 -22.54 6.51
N ARG A 124 -19.17 -22.25 7.76
CA ARG A 124 -17.75 -21.95 8.09
C ARG A 124 -16.89 -23.15 7.69
N PRO A 125 -15.79 -22.94 6.94
CA PRO A 125 -14.91 -24.02 6.51
C PRO A 125 -14.35 -24.81 7.70
N GLN A 126 -14.47 -26.13 7.67
CA GLN A 126 -13.95 -27.04 8.71
C GLN A 126 -12.83 -27.92 8.17
N THR A 127 -12.82 -28.15 6.86
CA THR A 127 -11.82 -28.98 6.18
C THR A 127 -11.03 -28.17 5.16
N ALA A 128 -9.88 -28.72 4.74
CA ALA A 128 -9.10 -28.11 3.67
C ALA A 128 -9.87 -28.02 2.34
N GLU A 129 -10.83 -28.94 2.09
CA GLU A 129 -11.70 -28.88 0.90
C GLU A 129 -12.72 -27.75 1.02
N ASP A 130 -13.33 -27.54 2.18
CA ASP A 130 -14.25 -26.42 2.41
C ASP A 130 -13.54 -25.08 2.21
N VAL A 131 -12.28 -24.98 2.68
CA VAL A 131 -11.44 -23.79 2.46
C VAL A 131 -11.24 -23.57 0.95
N ARG A 132 -10.87 -24.62 0.20
CA ARG A 132 -10.69 -24.52 -1.26
C ARG A 132 -11.99 -24.12 -1.98
N GLN A 133 -13.12 -24.67 -1.55
CA GLN A 133 -14.43 -24.33 -2.13
C GLN A 133 -14.81 -22.88 -1.81
N HIS A 134 -14.60 -22.43 -0.57
CA HIS A 134 -14.84 -21.04 -0.19
C HIS A 134 -14.01 -20.06 -1.04
N PHE A 135 -12.73 -20.35 -1.25
CA PHE A 135 -11.88 -19.52 -2.11
C PHE A 135 -12.30 -19.57 -3.59
N ARG A 136 -12.82 -20.68 -4.09
CA ARG A 136 -13.41 -20.75 -5.45
C ARG A 136 -14.62 -19.83 -5.56
N LEU A 137 -15.57 -19.92 -4.63
CA LEU A 137 -16.75 -19.06 -4.61
C LEU A 137 -16.36 -17.58 -4.48
N LEU A 138 -15.43 -17.24 -3.60
CA LEU A 138 -14.96 -15.86 -3.46
C LEU A 138 -14.33 -15.35 -4.76
N ARG A 139 -13.50 -16.14 -5.43
CA ARG A 139 -12.91 -15.81 -6.73
C ARG A 139 -13.96 -15.54 -7.78
N ASP A 140 -14.94 -16.44 -7.93
CA ASP A 140 -15.99 -16.33 -8.92
C ASP A 140 -16.91 -15.13 -8.64
N GLY A 141 -17.23 -14.89 -7.38
CA GLY A 141 -18.00 -13.73 -6.94
C GLY A 141 -17.29 -12.41 -7.20
N LEU A 142 -15.99 -12.34 -6.89
CA LEU A 142 -15.16 -11.15 -7.16
C LEU A 142 -15.11 -10.85 -8.67
N LEU A 143 -14.90 -11.86 -9.50
CA LEU A 143 -14.91 -11.68 -10.96
C LEU A 143 -16.28 -11.19 -11.44
N ALA A 144 -17.36 -11.79 -10.94
CA ALA A 144 -18.72 -11.39 -11.31
C ALA A 144 -19.02 -9.93 -10.93
N TRP A 145 -18.60 -9.50 -9.74
CA TRP A 145 -18.72 -8.11 -9.27
C TRP A 145 -17.87 -7.16 -10.10
N MET A 146 -16.61 -7.49 -10.34
CA MET A 146 -15.68 -6.66 -11.12
C MET A 146 -16.07 -6.50 -12.58
N GLU A 147 -16.76 -7.47 -13.14
CA GLU A 147 -17.30 -7.44 -14.51
C GLU A 147 -18.72 -6.85 -14.58
N GLY A 148 -19.29 -6.42 -13.46
CA GLY A 148 -20.64 -5.86 -13.39
C GLY A 148 -21.77 -6.87 -13.61
N ARG A 149 -21.48 -8.19 -13.51
CA ARG A 149 -22.47 -9.27 -13.63
C ARG A 149 -23.31 -9.46 -12.36
N THR A 150 -22.80 -9.01 -11.22
CA THR A 150 -23.50 -8.96 -9.94
C THR A 150 -23.41 -7.61 -9.29
N ASN A 151 -24.37 -7.29 -8.44
CA ASN A 151 -24.37 -6.07 -7.62
C ASN A 151 -24.69 -6.48 -6.16
N PRO A 152 -23.67 -6.85 -5.37
CA PRO A 152 -23.86 -7.32 -4.00
C PRO A 152 -24.60 -6.29 -3.14
N GLU A 153 -25.52 -6.74 -2.29
CA GLU A 153 -26.29 -5.86 -1.41
C GLU A 153 -25.38 -5.08 -0.46
N ARG A 154 -25.73 -3.81 -0.22
CA ARG A 154 -25.05 -2.90 0.72
C ARG A 154 -23.57 -2.63 0.38
N MET A 155 -23.16 -2.93 -0.82
CA MET A 155 -21.83 -2.63 -1.35
C MET A 155 -21.91 -1.66 -2.53
N PRO A 156 -20.87 -0.84 -2.75
CA PRO A 156 -20.74 -0.08 -3.99
C PRO A 156 -20.55 -1.02 -5.19
N SER A 157 -20.82 -0.54 -6.39
CA SER A 157 -20.34 -1.23 -7.59
C SER A 157 -18.82 -1.29 -7.60
N TYR A 158 -18.23 -2.23 -8.35
CA TYR A 158 -16.75 -2.27 -8.46
C TYR A 158 -16.16 -0.98 -9.05
N GLU A 159 -16.88 -0.34 -9.96
CA GLU A 159 -16.45 0.95 -10.50
C GLU A 159 -16.37 2.03 -9.42
N GLN A 160 -17.35 2.11 -8.53
CA GLN A 160 -17.34 3.02 -7.39
C GLN A 160 -16.23 2.67 -6.39
N PHE A 161 -16.02 1.39 -6.10
CA PHE A 161 -14.94 0.90 -5.25
C PHE A 161 -13.57 1.29 -5.84
N ARG A 162 -13.37 1.02 -7.13
CA ARG A 162 -12.15 1.41 -7.84
C ARG A 162 -11.95 2.93 -7.85
N ALA A 163 -13.01 3.70 -8.05
CA ALA A 163 -12.94 5.17 -8.01
C ALA A 163 -12.42 5.68 -6.67
N GLY A 164 -12.87 5.11 -5.54
CA GLY A 164 -12.35 5.49 -4.22
C GLY A 164 -10.86 5.16 -4.03
N VAL A 165 -10.38 4.06 -4.57
CA VAL A 165 -8.95 3.71 -4.57
C VAL A 165 -8.15 4.70 -5.44
N VAL A 166 -8.64 5.02 -6.62
CA VAL A 166 -7.99 5.97 -7.54
C VAL A 166 -7.94 7.38 -6.93
N GLU A 167 -9.01 7.80 -6.25
CA GLU A 167 -9.03 9.08 -5.51
C GLU A 167 -7.89 9.14 -4.47
N ALA A 168 -7.65 8.06 -3.73
CA ALA A 168 -6.55 8.01 -2.78
C ALA A 168 -5.17 8.09 -3.47
N LEU A 169 -4.98 7.42 -4.60
CA LEU A 169 -3.76 7.53 -5.40
C LEU A 169 -3.57 8.94 -5.93
N ASP A 170 -4.63 9.56 -6.44
CA ASP A 170 -4.62 10.93 -6.95
C ASP A 170 -4.34 11.95 -5.85
N HIS A 171 -4.89 11.75 -4.66
CA HIS A 171 -4.57 12.55 -3.48
C HIS A 171 -3.07 12.51 -3.20
N VAL A 172 -2.46 11.33 -3.18
CA VAL A 172 -1.01 11.19 -2.93
C VAL A 172 -0.21 11.98 -3.96
N ARG A 173 -0.40 11.72 -5.26
CA ARG A 173 0.42 12.34 -6.32
C ARG A 173 0.21 13.84 -6.49
N THR A 174 -0.93 14.38 -6.02
CA THR A 174 -1.25 15.82 -6.14
C THR A 174 -0.97 16.63 -4.89
N ARG A 175 -0.85 15.99 -3.72
CA ARG A 175 -0.68 16.67 -2.43
C ARG A 175 0.68 16.43 -1.79
N HIS A 176 1.43 15.42 -2.25
CA HIS A 176 2.69 15.03 -1.67
C HIS A 176 3.80 14.95 -2.70
N SER A 177 5.04 15.04 -2.22
CA SER A 177 6.25 14.94 -3.05
C SER A 177 7.35 14.08 -2.40
N GLY A 178 7.16 13.69 -1.13
CA GLY A 178 8.03 12.83 -0.34
C GLY A 178 7.44 11.43 -0.16
N ASP A 179 7.82 10.76 0.92
CA ASP A 179 7.36 9.42 1.23
C ASP A 179 5.96 9.46 1.88
N VAL A 180 5.04 8.67 1.38
CA VAL A 180 3.66 8.56 1.89
C VAL A 180 3.34 7.13 2.26
N LEU A 181 2.67 6.94 3.40
CA LEU A 181 2.17 5.65 3.85
C LEU A 181 0.66 5.56 3.64
N ILE A 182 0.20 4.46 3.04
CA ILE A 182 -1.21 4.05 3.08
C ILE A 182 -1.34 2.71 3.79
N VAL A 183 -2.22 2.62 4.80
CA VAL A 183 -2.60 1.36 5.43
C VAL A 183 -4.01 0.97 5.02
N SER A 184 -4.15 -0.20 4.40
CA SER A 184 -5.39 -0.64 3.79
C SER A 184 -5.53 -2.18 3.81
N SER A 185 -6.33 -2.73 2.91
CA SER A 185 -6.63 -4.16 2.76
C SER A 185 -6.23 -4.70 1.40
N GLY A 186 -6.37 -6.02 1.23
CA GLY A 186 -5.98 -6.71 0.01
C GLY A 186 -6.70 -6.23 -1.25
N GLY A 187 -8.02 -6.05 -1.18
CA GLY A 187 -8.82 -5.59 -2.31
C GLY A 187 -8.41 -4.21 -2.84
N PRO A 188 -8.37 -3.16 -2.01
CA PRO A 188 -7.91 -1.85 -2.44
C PRO A 188 -6.48 -1.84 -2.99
N ILE A 189 -5.52 -2.54 -2.33
CA ILE A 189 -4.13 -2.57 -2.77
C ILE A 189 -4.01 -3.28 -4.13
N SER A 190 -4.68 -4.42 -4.31
CA SER A 190 -4.70 -5.14 -5.59
C SER A 190 -5.34 -4.32 -6.71
N THR A 191 -6.40 -3.58 -6.38
CA THR A 191 -7.07 -2.65 -7.31
C THR A 191 -6.14 -1.51 -7.69
N ALA A 192 -5.38 -0.94 -6.74
CA ALA A 192 -4.38 0.10 -7.01
C ALA A 192 -3.28 -0.40 -7.96
N VAL A 193 -2.73 -1.60 -7.69
CA VAL A 193 -1.71 -2.23 -8.55
C VAL A 193 -2.25 -2.44 -9.96
N ALA A 194 -3.43 -3.06 -10.08
CA ALA A 194 -4.03 -3.34 -11.37
C ALA A 194 -4.38 -2.05 -12.14
N HIS A 195 -4.87 -1.01 -11.46
CA HIS A 195 -5.13 0.30 -12.07
C HIS A 195 -3.86 0.89 -12.68
N VAL A 196 -2.74 0.92 -11.92
CA VAL A 196 -1.47 1.49 -12.38
C VAL A 196 -0.87 0.69 -13.55
N LEU A 197 -1.05 -0.63 -13.55
CA LEU A 197 -0.53 -1.52 -14.60
C LEU A 197 -1.49 -1.69 -15.79
N GLY A 198 -2.74 -1.20 -15.72
CA GLY A 198 -3.76 -1.47 -16.73
C GLY A 198 -4.14 -2.96 -16.80
N ALA A 199 -4.06 -3.67 -15.66
CA ALA A 199 -4.28 -5.11 -15.62
C ALA A 199 -5.80 -5.44 -15.55
N PRO A 200 -6.24 -6.62 -16.11
CA PRO A 200 -7.63 -7.02 -16.11
C PRO A 200 -8.12 -7.48 -14.73
N SER A 201 -9.45 -7.57 -14.54
CA SER A 201 -10.09 -8.00 -13.28
C SER A 201 -9.55 -9.34 -12.75
N ALA A 202 -9.27 -10.30 -13.62
CA ALA A 202 -8.69 -11.58 -13.22
C ALA A 202 -7.33 -11.41 -12.51
N ALA A 203 -6.50 -10.45 -12.92
CA ALA A 203 -5.25 -10.16 -12.24
C ALA A 203 -5.48 -9.53 -10.86
N VAL A 204 -6.48 -8.66 -10.69
CA VAL A 204 -6.86 -8.10 -9.37
C VAL A 204 -7.16 -9.22 -8.38
N VAL A 205 -7.97 -10.20 -8.81
CA VAL A 205 -8.36 -11.34 -7.96
C VAL A 205 -7.14 -12.17 -7.57
N GLU A 206 -6.25 -12.51 -8.53
CA GLU A 206 -5.03 -13.28 -8.23
C GLU A 206 -4.08 -12.54 -7.28
N LEU A 207 -3.90 -11.24 -7.45
CA LEU A 207 -3.08 -10.42 -6.57
C LEU A 207 -3.68 -10.39 -5.14
N ASN A 208 -5.00 -10.20 -5.04
CA ASN A 208 -5.71 -10.09 -3.77
C ASN A 208 -5.62 -11.38 -2.95
N LEU A 209 -5.97 -12.52 -3.55
CA LEU A 209 -6.01 -13.82 -2.86
C LEU A 209 -4.63 -14.33 -2.38
N ARG A 210 -3.55 -13.72 -2.83
CA ARG A 210 -2.18 -14.09 -2.43
C ARG A 210 -1.50 -13.07 -1.54
N MET A 211 -2.19 -11.98 -1.20
CA MET A 211 -1.58 -10.92 -0.40
C MET A 211 -1.39 -11.36 1.05
N ARG A 212 -0.20 -11.12 1.59
CA ARG A 212 0.16 -11.46 2.97
C ARG A 212 -0.18 -10.31 3.93
N ASN A 213 -0.44 -10.65 5.18
CA ASN A 213 -0.67 -9.64 6.22
C ASN A 213 0.61 -8.83 6.47
N SER A 214 0.48 -7.56 6.77
CA SER A 214 1.56 -6.55 6.90
C SER A 214 2.46 -6.42 5.67
N ALA A 215 2.09 -6.98 4.52
CA ALA A 215 2.89 -6.90 3.31
C ALA A 215 2.95 -5.48 2.77
N LEU A 216 4.12 -5.16 2.23
CA LEU A 216 4.48 -3.87 1.65
C LEU A 216 4.41 -3.94 0.13
N THR A 217 3.76 -2.95 -0.47
CA THR A 217 3.75 -2.68 -1.91
C THR A 217 4.24 -1.26 -2.12
N GLU A 218 5.20 -1.06 -3.00
CA GLU A 218 5.85 0.23 -3.23
C GLU A 218 5.55 0.76 -4.62
N PHE A 219 5.21 2.04 -4.70
CA PHE A 219 5.13 2.80 -5.94
C PHE A 219 6.07 4.00 -5.88
N ALA A 220 6.81 4.23 -6.93
CA ALA A 220 7.36 5.54 -7.20
C ALA A 220 6.26 6.43 -7.81
N PHE A 221 6.18 7.70 -7.42
CA PHE A 221 5.18 8.60 -8.00
C PHE A 221 5.74 9.97 -8.35
N THR A 222 5.11 10.59 -9.31
CA THR A 222 5.27 11.98 -9.71
C THR A 222 3.88 12.62 -9.78
N PRO A 223 3.72 13.95 -9.91
CA PRO A 223 2.41 14.55 -10.09
C PRO A 223 1.60 13.99 -11.27
N LYS A 224 2.26 13.30 -12.22
CA LYS A 224 1.63 12.78 -13.44
C LYS A 224 1.25 11.32 -13.38
N ARG A 225 1.96 10.49 -12.59
CA ARG A 225 1.78 9.02 -12.61
C ARG A 225 2.34 8.34 -11.38
N HIS A 226 1.86 7.11 -11.16
CA HIS A 226 2.48 6.11 -10.30
C HIS A 226 3.20 5.05 -11.16
N SER A 227 4.23 4.42 -10.60
CA SER A 227 4.95 3.29 -11.21
C SER A 227 5.20 2.25 -10.13
N LEU A 228 4.74 1.01 -10.34
CA LEU A 228 4.95 -0.07 -9.38
C LEU A 228 6.45 -0.40 -9.28
N VAL A 229 6.97 -0.50 -8.06
CA VAL A 229 8.37 -0.87 -7.77
C VAL A 229 8.42 -2.28 -7.19
N THR A 230 7.64 -2.55 -6.12
CA THR A 230 7.53 -3.89 -5.51
C THR A 230 6.09 -4.21 -5.19
N PHE A 231 5.77 -5.51 -5.05
CA PHE A 231 4.46 -5.98 -4.65
C PHE A 231 4.55 -7.08 -3.61
N ASN A 232 3.74 -6.98 -2.53
CA ASN A 232 3.51 -8.02 -1.55
C ASN A 232 4.80 -8.55 -0.89
N THR A 233 5.75 -7.67 -0.55
CA THR A 233 7.02 -7.99 0.10
C THR A 233 6.91 -7.95 1.62
N LEU A 234 7.75 -8.69 2.35
CA LEU A 234 7.79 -8.74 3.82
C LEU A 234 9.23 -8.54 4.33
N PRO A 235 9.89 -7.40 4.01
CA PRO A 235 11.30 -7.20 4.35
C PRO A 235 11.55 -7.09 5.88
N HIS A 236 10.50 -6.95 6.67
CA HIS A 236 10.53 -6.86 8.13
C HIS A 236 10.32 -8.22 8.82
N LEU A 237 9.91 -9.27 8.08
CA LEU A 237 9.65 -10.61 8.62
C LEU A 237 10.68 -11.61 8.07
N GLU A 238 11.96 -11.30 8.26
CA GLU A 238 13.08 -12.17 7.90
C GLU A 238 13.67 -12.83 9.15
N GLY A 239 14.38 -13.95 8.96
CA GLY A 239 15.04 -14.63 10.07
C GLY A 239 14.05 -15.24 11.06
N ALA A 240 14.12 -14.84 12.32
CA ALA A 240 13.29 -15.38 13.40
C ALA A 240 11.79 -15.06 13.23
N GLU A 241 11.47 -13.93 12.63
CA GLU A 241 10.10 -13.47 12.37
C GLU A 241 9.44 -14.11 11.13
N ALA A 242 10.15 -14.95 10.38
CA ALA A 242 9.59 -15.66 9.22
C ALA A 242 8.37 -16.52 9.59
N SER A 243 8.32 -17.03 10.83
CA SER A 243 7.17 -17.77 11.37
C SER A 243 5.90 -16.92 11.58
N TRP A 244 6.03 -15.58 11.54
CA TRP A 244 4.90 -14.66 11.67
C TRP A 244 4.20 -14.38 10.33
N VAL A 245 4.69 -14.93 9.23
CA VAL A 245 4.04 -14.76 7.92
C VAL A 245 2.66 -15.43 7.94
N THR A 246 1.63 -14.62 7.67
CA THR A 246 0.24 -15.09 7.61
C THR A 246 -0.45 -14.60 6.34
N HIS A 247 -1.50 -15.31 5.95
CA HIS A 247 -2.38 -15.00 4.84
C HIS A 247 -3.78 -14.72 5.37
N ALA A 248 -4.66 -14.13 4.54
CA ALA A 248 -6.07 -13.96 4.89
C ALA A 248 -6.77 -15.30 4.88
#